data_540508bae7e9ffcc8880fa965414551d
#
_entry.id   540508bae7e9ffcc8880fa965414551d
#
_cell.length_a   1.000
_cell.length_b   1.000
_cell.length_c   1.000
_cell.angle_alpha   90.00
_cell.angle_beta   90.00
_cell.angle_gamma   90.00
#
_symmetry.space_group_name_H-M   'P 1'
#
loop_
_entity.id
_entity.type
_entity.pdbx_description
1 polymer ?
#
loop_
_entity_poly.entity_id
_entity_poly.type
_entity_poly.pdbx_seq_one_letter_code
_entity_poly.pdbx_strand_id
1 'polypeptide(L)'
;GHDIGTPGRDIHRDFARVATQFWPHEDKAGAEAMYVREAELYLGMCRRWRELPKPTIAMVQGACVAGGLMLAWVCDLIIAADDAFFADPVLRMGIPGVEYFAHPFVMSPRLAKEFLFTGERMSAERAERIGMINRVVPRARLADDTLAIAEKIAAMPRFGLALAKKAVNQAEDRMGMRDVMDATYALHHLAHAHNALTTEDHLAGQDAKSMAKGLK
;
A
#
# COMPACT_ATOMS: atom_id res chain seq x y z
N GLY A 1 -6.18 -6.59 0.14
CA GLY A 1 -5.11 -7.56 0.26
C GLY A 1 -5.62 -8.99 0.20
N HIS A 2 -4.71 -9.94 0.02
CA HIS A 2 -5.06 -11.37 0.05
C HIS A 2 -5.49 -11.81 1.45
N ASP A 3 -6.48 -12.71 1.54
CA ASP A 3 -6.82 -13.36 2.79
C ASP A 3 -5.90 -14.58 3.02
N ILE A 4 -4.73 -14.31 3.54
CA ILE A 4 -3.72 -15.34 3.88
C ILE A 4 -3.93 -15.95 5.28
N GLY A 5 -5.00 -15.54 5.98
CA GLY A 5 -5.32 -16.00 7.33
C GLY A 5 -6.35 -17.12 7.42
N THR A 6 -7.17 -17.31 6.40
CA THR A 6 -8.23 -18.34 6.39
C THR A 6 -7.69 -19.67 5.85
N PRO A 7 -7.64 -20.74 6.67
CA PRO A 7 -7.16 -22.04 6.22
C PRO A 7 -7.97 -22.61 5.05
N GLY A 8 -7.29 -23.13 4.03
CA GLY A 8 -7.90 -23.78 2.88
C GLY A 8 -8.54 -22.84 1.88
N ARG A 9 -8.41 -21.52 2.06
CA ARG A 9 -8.88 -20.55 1.07
C ARG A 9 -7.90 -20.44 -0.09
N ASP A 10 -8.41 -20.57 -1.31
CA ASP A 10 -7.63 -20.28 -2.52
C ASP A 10 -7.55 -18.77 -2.72
N ILE A 11 -6.50 -18.16 -2.23
CA ILE A 11 -6.27 -16.71 -2.29
C ILE A 11 -6.18 -16.16 -3.73
N HIS A 12 -6.03 -17.04 -4.73
CA HIS A 12 -5.93 -16.67 -6.14
C HIS A 12 -7.27 -16.80 -6.87
N ARG A 13 -8.23 -17.57 -6.33
CA ARG A 13 -9.53 -17.85 -6.96
C ARG A 13 -10.73 -17.30 -6.22
N ASP A 14 -10.64 -17.18 -4.90
CA ASP A 14 -11.78 -16.84 -4.04
C ASP A 14 -12.03 -15.33 -3.92
N PHE A 15 -11.79 -14.57 -4.98
CA PHE A 15 -12.33 -13.23 -5.05
C PHE A 15 -13.81 -13.31 -5.46
N ALA A 16 -14.69 -12.76 -4.62
CA ALA A 16 -16.04 -12.43 -5.07
C ALA A 16 -15.95 -11.63 -6.39
N ARG A 17 -16.91 -11.82 -7.28
CA ARG A 17 -17.00 -11.05 -8.52
C ARG A 17 -16.79 -9.56 -8.22
N VAL A 18 -15.67 -9.03 -8.66
CA VAL A 18 -15.40 -7.60 -8.59
C VAL A 18 -15.54 -7.08 -10.01
N ALA A 19 -16.41 -6.12 -10.20
CA ALA A 19 -16.51 -5.42 -11.47
C ALA A 19 -15.22 -4.66 -11.74
N THR A 20 -14.44 -5.14 -12.70
CA THR A 20 -13.26 -4.44 -13.20
C THR A 20 -13.66 -3.54 -14.36
N GLN A 21 -13.02 -2.37 -14.51
CA GLN A 21 -13.37 -1.44 -15.59
C GLN A 21 -12.80 -1.86 -16.95
N PHE A 22 -11.64 -2.51 -16.96
CA PHE A 22 -10.86 -2.70 -18.20
C PHE A 22 -10.47 -4.14 -18.48
N TRP A 23 -10.37 -5.00 -17.47
CA TRP A 23 -9.81 -6.34 -17.63
C TRP A 23 -10.69 -7.38 -16.95
N PRO A 24 -11.56 -8.04 -17.72
CA PRO A 24 -12.22 -9.23 -17.20
C PRO A 24 -11.14 -10.31 -16.97
N HIS A 25 -10.92 -10.68 -15.73
CA HIS A 25 -9.96 -11.71 -15.35
C HIS A 25 -10.59 -13.10 -15.23
N GLU A 26 -11.92 -13.17 -15.38
CA GLU A 26 -12.71 -14.38 -15.17
C GLU A 26 -12.44 -15.48 -16.22
N ASP A 27 -12.02 -15.06 -17.42
CA ASP A 27 -11.69 -15.97 -18.54
C ASP A 27 -10.18 -16.31 -18.62
N LYS A 28 -9.40 -15.84 -17.67
CA LYS A 28 -7.93 -16.00 -17.66
C LYS A 28 -7.50 -17.00 -16.59
N ALA A 29 -6.31 -17.58 -16.78
CA ALA A 29 -5.76 -18.57 -15.86
C ALA A 29 -4.31 -18.25 -15.47
N GLY A 30 -3.84 -18.85 -14.37
CA GLY A 30 -2.46 -18.78 -13.92
C GLY A 30 -1.95 -17.38 -13.70
N ALA A 31 -0.71 -17.12 -14.10
CA ALA A 31 -0.03 -15.85 -13.90
C ALA A 31 -0.73 -14.68 -14.61
N GLU A 32 -1.35 -14.89 -15.77
CA GLU A 32 -2.11 -13.85 -16.48
C GLU A 32 -3.31 -13.39 -15.66
N ALA A 33 -4.09 -14.33 -15.12
CA ALA A 33 -5.26 -14.01 -14.30
C ALA A 33 -4.86 -13.19 -13.06
N MET A 34 -3.79 -13.58 -12.38
CA MET A 34 -3.26 -12.85 -11.22
C MET A 34 -2.79 -11.46 -11.61
N TYR A 35 -1.97 -11.35 -12.64
CA TYR A 35 -1.43 -10.08 -13.13
C TYR A 35 -2.53 -9.08 -13.45
N VAL A 36 -3.51 -9.47 -14.26
CA VAL A 36 -4.61 -8.60 -14.70
C VAL A 36 -5.50 -8.18 -13.53
N ARG A 37 -5.81 -9.10 -12.64
CA ARG A 37 -6.65 -8.84 -11.48
C ARG A 37 -6.00 -7.86 -10.50
N GLU A 38 -4.74 -8.07 -10.16
CA GLU A 38 -4.02 -7.23 -9.22
C GLU A 38 -3.67 -5.86 -9.82
N ALA A 39 -3.43 -5.80 -11.14
CA ALA A 39 -3.30 -4.54 -11.86
C ALA A 39 -4.53 -3.64 -11.68
N GLU A 40 -5.74 -4.23 -11.71
CA GLU A 40 -6.98 -3.47 -11.52
C GLU A 40 -7.31 -3.25 -10.04
N LEU A 41 -7.29 -4.31 -9.22
CA LEU A 41 -7.81 -4.27 -7.85
C LEU A 41 -6.84 -3.60 -6.87
N TYR A 42 -5.54 -3.72 -7.08
CA TYR A 42 -4.55 -3.14 -6.17
C TYR A 42 -3.94 -1.87 -6.77
N LEU A 43 -3.17 -1.98 -7.84
CA LEU A 43 -2.49 -0.81 -8.39
C LEU A 43 -3.46 0.21 -9.00
N GLY A 44 -4.43 -0.23 -9.79
CA GLY A 44 -5.40 0.63 -10.46
C GLY A 44 -6.32 1.36 -9.48
N MET A 45 -6.84 0.66 -8.46
CA MET A 45 -7.66 1.30 -7.42
C MET A 45 -6.85 2.31 -6.60
N CYS A 46 -5.60 1.99 -6.24
CA CYS A 46 -4.72 2.91 -5.56
C CYS A 46 -4.48 4.18 -6.37
N ARG A 47 -4.21 4.04 -7.67
CA ARG A 47 -4.03 5.19 -8.58
C ARG A 47 -5.28 6.06 -8.67
N ARG A 48 -6.45 5.47 -8.83
CA ARG A 48 -7.73 6.22 -8.85
C ARG A 48 -8.01 6.92 -7.54
N TRP A 49 -7.68 6.30 -6.41
CA TRP A 49 -7.85 6.91 -5.09
C TRP A 49 -6.92 8.11 -4.91
N ARG A 50 -5.64 7.97 -5.26
CA ARG A 50 -4.69 9.09 -5.25
C ARG A 50 -5.17 10.28 -6.07
N GLU A 51 -5.88 10.03 -7.18
CA GLU A 51 -6.35 11.05 -8.11
C GLU A 51 -7.73 11.66 -7.76
N LEU A 52 -8.37 11.25 -6.67
CA LEU A 52 -9.62 11.86 -6.23
C LEU A 52 -9.46 13.39 -6.13
N PRO A 53 -10.38 14.20 -6.72
CA PRO A 53 -10.24 15.65 -6.79
C PRO A 53 -10.60 16.33 -5.45
N LYS A 54 -10.22 15.72 -4.35
CA LYS A 54 -10.37 16.22 -2.98
C LYS A 54 -9.27 15.64 -2.09
N PRO A 55 -8.82 16.36 -1.05
CA PRO A 55 -7.91 15.82 -0.06
C PRO A 55 -8.47 14.57 0.63
N THR A 56 -7.59 13.62 0.89
CA THR A 56 -7.87 12.39 1.63
C THR A 56 -6.91 12.26 2.80
N ILE A 57 -7.40 11.75 3.94
CA ILE A 57 -6.61 11.58 5.15
C ILE A 57 -6.73 10.12 5.61
N ALA A 58 -5.61 9.44 5.75
CA ALA A 58 -5.55 8.16 6.43
C ALA A 58 -5.45 8.38 7.95
N MET A 59 -6.34 7.74 8.69
CA MET A 59 -6.34 7.70 10.15
C MET A 59 -5.87 6.31 10.57
N VAL A 60 -4.60 6.20 10.99
CA VAL A 60 -3.93 4.91 11.22
C VAL A 60 -3.79 4.61 12.70
N GLN A 61 -4.13 3.37 13.08
CA GLN A 61 -3.98 2.87 14.44
C GLN A 61 -3.52 1.39 14.42
N GLY A 62 -2.65 1.01 15.35
CA GLY A 62 -2.13 -0.35 15.40
C GLY A 62 -1.36 -0.72 14.13
N ALA A 63 -1.60 -1.91 13.57
CA ALA A 63 -0.86 -2.45 12.44
C ALA A 63 -1.29 -1.84 11.09
N CYS A 64 -0.35 -1.22 10.39
CA CYS A 64 -0.50 -0.78 9.01
C CYS A 64 0.52 -1.54 8.14
N VAL A 65 0.12 -2.70 7.63
CA VAL A 65 1.02 -3.69 7.03
C VAL A 65 0.58 -4.02 5.61
N ALA A 66 1.52 -4.12 4.68
CA ALA A 66 1.30 -4.52 3.29
C ALA A 66 0.10 -3.80 2.62
N GLY A 67 -1.02 -4.46 2.38
CA GLY A 67 -2.21 -3.83 1.80
C GLY A 67 -2.73 -2.62 2.59
N GLY A 68 -2.63 -2.64 3.93
CA GLY A 68 -2.94 -1.48 4.77
C GLY A 68 -1.99 -0.30 4.51
N LEU A 69 -0.71 -0.59 4.27
CA LEU A 69 0.30 0.41 3.92
C LEU A 69 -0.03 1.09 2.57
N MET A 70 -0.44 0.31 1.58
CA MET A 70 -0.89 0.87 0.28
C MET A 70 -2.05 1.84 0.48
N LEU A 71 -3.07 1.45 1.27
CA LEU A 71 -4.25 2.29 1.53
C LEU A 71 -3.90 3.56 2.31
N ALA A 72 -2.90 3.53 3.17
CA ALA A 72 -2.41 4.73 3.85
C ALA A 72 -1.65 5.65 2.88
N TRP A 73 -0.76 5.10 2.06
CA TRP A 73 0.09 5.87 1.14
C TRP A 73 -0.64 6.50 -0.04
N VAL A 74 -1.82 6.00 -0.42
CA VAL A 74 -2.63 6.66 -1.47
C VAL A 74 -3.37 7.89 -0.96
N CYS A 75 -3.47 8.06 0.36
CA CYS A 75 -4.03 9.27 0.96
C CYS A 75 -3.01 10.41 0.95
N ASP A 76 -3.51 11.64 0.89
CA ASP A 76 -2.67 12.84 0.84
C ASP A 76 -1.99 13.13 2.18
N LEU A 77 -2.66 12.79 3.27
CA LEU A 77 -2.17 12.97 4.64
C LEU A 77 -2.33 11.66 5.43
N ILE A 78 -1.41 11.42 6.34
CA ILE A 78 -1.47 10.29 7.27
C ILE A 78 -1.32 10.82 8.70
N ILE A 79 -2.34 10.60 9.52
CA ILE A 79 -2.32 10.86 10.97
C ILE A 79 -2.33 9.51 11.66
N ALA A 80 -1.36 9.25 12.50
CA ALA A 80 -1.22 7.97 13.17
C ALA A 80 -1.37 8.09 14.69
N ALA A 81 -1.92 7.06 15.29
CA ALA A 81 -1.88 6.90 16.75
C ALA A 81 -0.45 6.54 17.19
N ASP A 82 -0.11 6.85 18.43
CA ASP A 82 1.17 6.53 19.06
C ASP A 82 1.46 5.00 19.16
N ASP A 83 0.41 4.16 19.10
CA ASP A 83 0.52 2.71 19.05
C ASP A 83 0.62 2.14 17.63
N ALA A 84 0.58 2.99 16.61
CA ALA A 84 0.63 2.53 15.22
C ALA A 84 2.06 2.12 14.82
N PHE A 85 2.13 1.12 13.94
CA PHE A 85 3.36 0.77 13.26
C PHE A 85 3.12 0.43 11.81
N PHE A 86 4.16 0.60 10.99
CA PHE A 86 4.15 0.37 9.56
C PHE A 86 5.13 -0.75 9.20
N ALA A 87 4.77 -1.63 8.28
CA ALA A 87 5.67 -2.67 7.79
C ALA A 87 5.31 -3.13 6.37
N ASP A 88 6.32 -3.47 5.59
CA ASP A 88 6.16 -4.21 4.33
C ASP A 88 7.00 -5.50 4.39
N PRO A 89 6.47 -6.57 4.98
CA PRO A 89 7.19 -7.82 5.16
C PRO A 89 7.07 -8.77 3.96
N VAL A 90 6.55 -8.34 2.81
CA VAL A 90 6.25 -9.22 1.67
C VAL A 90 7.50 -9.84 1.04
N LEU A 91 8.69 -9.29 1.31
CA LEU A 91 9.95 -9.91 0.91
C LEU A 91 10.15 -11.32 1.53
N ARG A 92 9.52 -11.58 2.67
CA ARG A 92 9.48 -12.93 3.28
C ARG A 92 8.76 -13.96 2.41
N MET A 93 7.87 -13.50 1.55
CA MET A 93 7.20 -14.30 0.51
C MET A 93 7.97 -14.28 -0.82
N GLY A 94 9.19 -13.75 -0.86
CA GLY A 94 9.96 -13.58 -2.09
C GLY A 94 9.47 -12.43 -2.99
N ILE A 95 8.57 -11.58 -2.51
CA ILE A 95 7.98 -10.49 -3.28
C ILE A 95 8.71 -9.18 -2.96
N PRO A 96 9.11 -8.35 -3.95
CA PRO A 96 9.99 -7.19 -3.73
C PRO A 96 9.38 -6.02 -2.97
N GLY A 97 8.07 -6.00 -2.76
CA GLY A 97 7.31 -4.95 -2.09
C GLY A 97 5.85 -5.02 -2.54
N VAL A 98 4.98 -4.23 -1.92
CA VAL A 98 3.56 -4.15 -2.30
C VAL A 98 3.38 -3.54 -3.70
N GLU A 99 2.23 -3.79 -4.34
CA GLU A 99 1.92 -3.41 -5.73
C GLU A 99 1.93 -1.88 -5.94
N TYR A 100 1.48 -1.11 -4.94
CA TYR A 100 1.64 0.35 -4.92
C TYR A 100 3.00 0.71 -4.32
N PHE A 101 4.06 0.56 -5.13
CA PHE A 101 5.45 0.70 -4.70
C PHE A 101 5.87 2.17 -4.53
N ALA A 102 5.39 2.81 -3.46
CA ALA A 102 5.70 4.20 -3.16
C ALA A 102 6.95 4.42 -2.28
N HIS A 103 7.61 3.34 -1.85
CA HIS A 103 8.73 3.38 -0.89
C HIS A 103 9.77 4.48 -1.16
N PRO A 104 10.37 4.61 -2.37
CA PRO A 104 11.41 5.62 -2.59
C PRO A 104 10.89 7.06 -2.71
N PHE A 105 9.55 7.25 -2.72
CA PHE A 105 8.90 8.56 -2.76
C PHE A 105 8.47 9.04 -1.37
N VAL A 106 8.24 8.11 -0.44
CA VAL A 106 7.83 8.43 0.94
C VAL A 106 8.96 8.35 1.96
N MET A 107 10.12 7.83 1.54
CA MET A 107 11.33 7.77 2.37
C MET A 107 12.59 7.77 1.49
N SER A 108 13.76 8.00 2.08
CA SER A 108 15.02 7.95 1.31
C SER A 108 15.28 6.55 0.75
N PRO A 109 15.97 6.40 -0.40
CA PRO A 109 16.24 5.09 -1.00
C PRO A 109 16.99 4.11 -0.09
N ARG A 110 17.85 4.59 0.80
CA ARG A 110 18.55 3.73 1.77
C ARG A 110 17.59 3.20 2.83
N LEU A 111 16.72 4.05 3.32
CA LEU A 111 15.71 3.67 4.31
C LEU A 111 14.65 2.74 3.70
N ALA A 112 14.25 2.97 2.44
CA ALA A 112 13.37 2.07 1.70
C ALA A 112 13.96 0.65 1.59
N LYS A 113 15.26 0.54 1.30
CA LYS A 113 15.98 -0.75 1.26
C LYS A 113 16.05 -1.41 2.64
N GLU A 114 16.38 -0.66 3.68
CA GLU A 114 16.38 -1.17 5.07
C GLU A 114 14.98 -1.69 5.43
N PHE A 115 13.94 -0.89 5.22
CA PHE A 115 12.55 -1.23 5.50
C PHE A 115 12.09 -2.51 4.79
N LEU A 116 12.41 -2.63 3.49
CA LEU A 116 12.06 -3.80 2.68
C LEU A 116 12.91 -5.02 3.05
N PHE A 117 14.25 -4.87 3.17
CA PHE A 117 15.15 -6.00 3.38
C PHE A 117 15.01 -6.64 4.74
N THR A 118 14.72 -5.86 5.77
CA THR A 118 14.51 -6.38 7.13
C THR A 118 13.07 -6.82 7.34
N GLY A 119 12.09 -6.19 6.67
CA GLY A 119 10.68 -6.38 6.91
C GLY A 119 10.28 -6.07 8.35
N GLU A 120 11.05 -5.23 9.05
CA GLU A 120 10.82 -4.85 10.43
C GLU A 120 9.73 -3.78 10.57
N ARG A 121 9.19 -3.67 11.78
CA ARG A 121 8.22 -2.64 12.11
C ARG A 121 8.90 -1.27 12.18
N MET A 122 8.31 -0.29 11.55
CA MET A 122 8.64 1.12 11.75
C MET A 122 7.59 1.74 12.67
N SER A 123 8.00 2.28 13.81
CA SER A 123 7.07 2.97 14.72
C SER A 123 6.51 4.24 14.10
N ALA A 124 5.36 4.70 14.61
CA ALA A 124 4.72 5.94 14.15
C ALA A 124 5.66 7.14 14.31
N GLU A 125 6.40 7.24 15.42
CA GLU A 125 7.34 8.33 15.67
C GLU A 125 8.53 8.32 14.69
N ARG A 126 9.03 7.12 14.32
CA ARG A 126 10.08 7.02 13.29
C ARG A 126 9.53 7.45 11.93
N ALA A 127 8.31 7.03 11.60
CA ALA A 127 7.64 7.37 10.36
C ALA A 127 7.38 8.90 10.24
N GLU A 128 6.96 9.56 11.31
CA GLU A 128 6.81 11.01 11.37
C GLU A 128 8.17 11.72 11.21
N ARG A 129 9.18 11.30 11.95
CA ARG A 129 10.52 11.91 11.91
C ARG A 129 11.16 11.89 10.53
N ILE A 130 10.90 10.86 9.72
CA ILE A 130 11.43 10.75 8.35
C ILE A 130 10.52 11.38 7.31
N GLY A 131 9.35 11.89 7.69
CA GLY A 131 8.38 12.51 6.78
C GLY A 131 7.50 11.51 6.00
N MET A 132 7.47 10.23 6.37
CA MET A 132 6.57 9.25 5.76
C MET A 132 5.11 9.49 6.16
N ILE A 133 4.88 10.04 7.35
CA ILE A 133 3.55 10.45 7.84
C ILE A 133 3.60 11.89 8.34
N ASN A 134 2.41 12.51 8.47
CA ASN A 134 2.31 13.92 8.81
C ASN A 134 2.33 14.18 10.31
N ARG A 135 1.75 13.27 11.13
CA ARG A 135 1.61 13.50 12.55
C ARG A 135 1.35 12.22 13.34
N VAL A 136 1.92 12.17 14.56
CA VAL A 136 1.57 11.20 15.59
C VAL A 136 0.77 11.89 16.68
N VAL A 137 -0.29 11.23 17.16
CA VAL A 137 -1.15 11.72 18.24
C VAL A 137 -1.47 10.57 19.21
N PRO A 138 -1.82 10.85 20.47
CA PRO A 138 -2.31 9.82 21.39
C PRO A 138 -3.50 9.07 20.80
N ARG A 139 -3.53 7.74 20.94
CA ARG A 139 -4.61 6.87 20.42
C ARG A 139 -6.00 7.39 20.74
N ALA A 140 -6.21 7.83 21.99
CA ALA A 140 -7.51 8.34 22.45
C ALA A 140 -7.95 9.63 21.75
N ARG A 141 -7.02 10.36 21.12
CA ARG A 141 -7.29 11.61 20.41
C ARG A 141 -7.27 11.50 18.90
N LEU A 142 -6.98 10.33 18.37
CA LEU A 142 -6.76 10.14 16.94
C LEU A 142 -7.93 10.66 16.09
N ALA A 143 -9.16 10.31 16.46
CA ALA A 143 -10.35 10.74 15.72
C ALA A 143 -10.55 12.25 15.77
N ASP A 144 -10.51 12.84 16.97
CA ASP A 144 -10.76 14.26 17.18
C ASP A 144 -9.69 15.12 16.51
N ASP A 145 -8.42 14.78 16.69
CA ASP A 145 -7.30 15.53 16.09
C ASP A 145 -7.30 15.42 14.56
N THR A 146 -7.65 14.25 14.02
CA THR A 146 -7.77 14.06 12.57
C THR A 146 -8.95 14.87 12.00
N LEU A 147 -10.10 14.84 12.67
CA LEU A 147 -11.28 15.62 12.27
C LEU A 147 -11.00 17.12 12.28
N ALA A 148 -10.32 17.63 13.31
CA ALA A 148 -9.93 19.02 13.39
C ALA A 148 -9.03 19.46 12.21
N ILE A 149 -8.14 18.57 11.72
CA ILE A 149 -7.34 18.81 10.51
C ILE A 149 -8.25 18.82 9.28
N ALA A 150 -9.15 17.85 9.16
CA ALA A 150 -10.07 17.74 8.03
C ALA A 150 -10.99 18.98 7.92
N GLU A 151 -11.49 19.51 9.05
CA GLU A 151 -12.30 20.73 9.11
C GLU A 151 -11.52 21.97 8.65
N LYS A 152 -10.26 22.11 9.07
CA LYS A 152 -9.39 23.19 8.57
C LYS A 152 -9.18 23.13 7.07
N ILE A 153 -8.99 21.92 6.51
CA ILE A 153 -8.87 21.71 5.07
C ILE A 153 -10.20 22.01 4.38
N ALA A 154 -11.32 21.54 4.93
CA ALA A 154 -12.65 21.73 4.34
C ALA A 154 -13.07 23.22 4.27
N ALA A 155 -12.51 24.07 5.13
CA ALA A 155 -12.72 25.52 5.10
C ALA A 155 -12.01 26.23 3.93
N MET A 156 -11.09 25.54 3.23
CA MET A 156 -10.37 26.12 2.09
C MET A 156 -11.20 26.04 0.79
N PRO A 157 -10.96 26.95 -0.18
CA PRO A 157 -11.63 26.90 -1.48
C PRO A 157 -11.44 25.56 -2.18
N ARG A 158 -12.56 24.87 -2.44
CA ARG A 158 -12.59 23.50 -2.97
C ARG A 158 -11.76 23.34 -4.27
N PHE A 159 -11.88 24.31 -5.20
CA PHE A 159 -11.14 24.25 -6.47
C PHE A 159 -9.63 24.42 -6.24
N GLY A 160 -9.23 25.33 -5.34
CA GLY A 160 -7.83 25.51 -4.96
C GLY A 160 -7.21 24.23 -4.35
N LEU A 161 -7.96 23.53 -3.49
CA LEU A 161 -7.52 22.24 -2.94
C LEU A 161 -7.29 21.20 -4.05
N ALA A 162 -8.23 21.06 -4.98
CA ALA A 162 -8.11 20.13 -6.09
C ALA A 162 -6.89 20.44 -6.98
N LEU A 163 -6.64 21.72 -7.25
CA LEU A 163 -5.47 22.14 -8.03
C LEU A 163 -4.16 21.94 -7.28
N ALA A 164 -4.10 22.24 -6.00
CA ALA A 164 -2.91 22.02 -5.17
C ALA A 164 -2.53 20.53 -5.12
N LYS A 165 -3.52 19.66 -4.83
CA LYS A 165 -3.32 18.20 -4.87
C LYS A 165 -2.82 17.76 -6.26
N LYS A 166 -3.48 18.19 -7.31
CA LYS A 166 -3.07 17.84 -8.68
C LYS A 166 -1.65 18.30 -9.00
N ALA A 167 -1.26 19.49 -8.55
CA ALA A 167 0.10 20.01 -8.78
C ALA A 167 1.16 19.15 -8.09
N VAL A 168 0.95 18.76 -6.83
CA VAL A 168 1.86 17.87 -6.09
C VAL A 168 1.93 16.50 -6.76
N ASN A 169 0.77 15.88 -7.06
CA ASN A 169 0.75 14.57 -7.72
C ASN A 169 1.47 14.59 -9.08
N GLN A 170 1.30 15.66 -9.87
CA GLN A 170 2.00 15.80 -11.14
C GLN A 170 3.51 15.98 -10.97
N ALA A 171 3.96 16.64 -9.91
CA ALA A 171 5.39 16.75 -9.61
C ALA A 171 5.99 15.38 -9.32
N GLU A 172 5.36 14.59 -8.43
CA GLU A 172 5.79 13.21 -8.13
C GLU A 172 5.79 12.32 -9.39
N ASP A 173 4.76 12.42 -10.22
CA ASP A 173 4.68 11.66 -11.47
C ASP A 173 5.83 12.02 -12.43
N ARG A 174 6.20 13.31 -12.53
CA ARG A 174 7.37 13.75 -13.31
C ARG A 174 8.71 13.35 -12.70
N MET A 175 8.75 13.13 -11.39
CA MET A 175 9.89 12.52 -10.71
C MET A 175 9.98 11.00 -10.95
N GLY A 176 9.06 10.43 -11.72
CA GLY A 176 9.06 9.04 -12.15
C GLY A 176 8.19 8.10 -11.31
N MET A 177 7.31 8.60 -10.43
CA MET A 177 6.52 7.76 -9.55
C MET A 177 5.66 6.74 -10.32
N ARG A 178 5.00 7.16 -11.41
CA ARG A 178 4.19 6.24 -12.24
C ARG A 178 5.05 5.19 -12.94
N ASP A 179 6.16 5.61 -13.54
CA ASP A 179 7.06 4.71 -14.26
C ASP A 179 7.69 3.67 -13.32
N VAL A 180 8.07 4.09 -12.11
CA VAL A 180 8.58 3.19 -11.07
C VAL A 180 7.52 2.18 -10.66
N MET A 181 6.26 2.60 -10.46
CA MET A 181 5.18 1.68 -10.11
C MET A 181 4.92 0.65 -11.21
N ASP A 182 4.93 1.04 -12.49
CA ASP A 182 4.73 0.11 -13.60
C ASP A 182 5.90 -0.89 -13.70
N ALA A 183 7.13 -0.40 -13.57
CA ALA A 183 8.32 -1.26 -13.60
C ALA A 183 8.36 -2.23 -12.40
N THR A 184 8.08 -1.75 -11.19
CA THR A 184 8.09 -2.59 -9.99
C THR A 184 6.92 -3.56 -9.94
N TYR A 185 5.78 -3.22 -10.54
CA TYR A 185 4.66 -4.13 -10.69
C TYR A 185 5.03 -5.35 -11.55
N ALA A 186 5.77 -5.13 -12.63
CA ALA A 186 6.31 -6.24 -13.43
C ALA A 186 7.27 -7.14 -12.63
N LEU A 187 8.15 -6.56 -11.79
CA LEU A 187 9.05 -7.31 -10.90
C LEU A 187 8.27 -8.08 -9.82
N HIS A 188 7.20 -7.50 -9.29
CA HIS A 188 6.30 -8.15 -8.33
C HIS A 188 5.72 -9.44 -8.92
N HIS A 189 5.18 -9.38 -10.13
CA HIS A 189 4.60 -10.55 -10.79
C HIS A 189 5.65 -11.54 -11.31
N LEU A 190 6.84 -11.10 -11.66
CA LEU A 190 7.97 -12.00 -11.92
C LEU A 190 8.31 -12.82 -10.68
N ALA A 191 8.28 -12.22 -9.50
CA ALA A 191 8.52 -12.91 -8.23
C ALA A 191 7.42 -13.95 -7.94
N HIS A 192 6.14 -13.62 -8.13
CA HIS A 192 5.05 -14.58 -8.02
C HIS A 192 5.20 -15.76 -8.98
N ALA A 193 5.54 -15.49 -10.24
CA ALA A 193 5.77 -16.54 -11.23
C ALA A 193 6.97 -17.43 -10.85
N HIS A 194 8.07 -16.82 -10.36
CA HIS A 194 9.23 -17.57 -9.86
C HIS A 194 8.84 -18.48 -8.68
N ASN A 195 8.12 -17.95 -7.69
CA ASN A 195 7.66 -18.73 -6.55
C ASN A 195 6.80 -19.91 -6.98
N ALA A 196 5.83 -19.69 -7.87
CA ALA A 196 4.96 -20.75 -8.39
C ALA A 196 5.75 -21.88 -9.09
N LEU A 197 6.81 -21.53 -9.82
CA LEU A 197 7.66 -22.49 -10.51
C LEU A 197 8.62 -23.26 -9.59
N THR A 198 9.03 -22.67 -8.49
CA THR A 198 10.07 -23.23 -7.61
C THR A 198 9.50 -23.86 -6.34
N THR A 199 8.34 -23.43 -5.88
CA THR A 199 7.71 -23.88 -4.62
C THR A 199 6.28 -24.39 -4.81
N GLU A 200 5.76 -24.37 -6.03
CA GLU A 200 4.34 -24.68 -6.35
C GLU A 200 3.33 -23.78 -5.63
N ASP A 201 3.81 -22.65 -5.06
CA ASP A 201 3.01 -21.68 -4.31
C ASP A 201 3.47 -20.25 -4.61
N HIS A 202 2.56 -19.39 -5.06
CA HIS A 202 2.84 -17.99 -5.38
C HIS A 202 3.37 -17.14 -4.21
N LEU A 203 3.17 -17.59 -2.98
CA LEU A 203 3.62 -16.92 -1.74
C LEU A 203 4.80 -17.65 -1.06
N ALA A 204 5.48 -18.56 -1.76
CA ALA A 204 6.60 -19.32 -1.26
C ALA A 204 6.31 -20.06 0.08
N GLY A 205 5.09 -20.61 0.23
CA GLY A 205 4.68 -21.35 1.42
C GLY A 205 4.43 -20.50 2.66
N GLN A 206 4.34 -19.17 2.54
CA GLN A 206 4.10 -18.29 3.68
C GLN A 206 2.60 -18.12 3.96
N ASP A 207 2.26 -18.04 5.24
CA ASP A 207 0.93 -17.72 5.74
C ASP A 207 0.98 -16.51 6.71
N ALA A 208 -0.19 -16.01 7.12
CA ALA A 208 -0.29 -14.87 8.04
C ALA A 208 0.41 -15.12 9.37
N LYS A 209 0.42 -16.37 9.86
CA LYS A 209 1.01 -16.75 11.15
C LYS A 209 2.53 -16.78 11.09
N SER A 210 3.10 -17.33 10.02
CA SER A 210 4.54 -17.32 9.78
C SER A 210 5.06 -15.91 9.54
N MET A 211 4.33 -15.10 8.79
CA MET A 211 4.65 -13.70 8.56
C MET A 211 4.64 -12.87 9.85
N ALA A 212 3.64 -13.05 10.71
CA ALA A 212 3.53 -12.34 11.98
C ALA A 212 4.65 -12.66 12.97
N LYS A 213 5.19 -13.89 12.98
CA LYS A 213 6.31 -14.28 13.86
C LYS A 213 7.57 -13.44 13.63
N GLY A 214 7.82 -13.02 12.43
CA GLY A 214 8.96 -12.19 12.09
C GLY A 214 8.76 -10.68 12.33
N LEU A 215 7.56 -10.25 12.76
CA LEU A 215 7.24 -8.85 13.06
C LEU A 215 7.31 -8.52 14.57
N LYS A 216 7.96 -9.35 15.39
CA LYS A 216 8.13 -9.10 16.82
C LYS A 216 9.19 -8.05 17.08
#